data_7311f985bc0c8e16cc06f9e94a74dcda
#
_entry.id   7311f985bc0c8e16cc06f9e94a74dcda
#
_cell.length_a   1.000
_cell.length_b   1.000
_cell.length_c   1.000
_cell.angle_alpha   90.00
_cell.angle_beta   90.00
_cell.angle_gamma   90.00
#
_symmetry.space_group_name_H-M   'P 1'
#
loop_
_entity.id
_entity.type
_entity.pdbx_description
1 polymer ?
#
loop_
_entity_poly.entity_id
_entity_poly.type
_entity_poly.pdbx_seq_one_letter_code
_entity_poly.pdbx_strand_id
1 'polypeptide(L)'
;MSIREAIPEDAAELAAVHVLSWRAAYRDLLPAAYLAGLDPDERATAWRARLSAPDRPTVLLATDPGGRVVAFSCFRPWPGEDLDPSTTAELSALYALPEAWGTGVGRELLAASADALRAAGFRTAALWVFAGNARARRFYEAAGWRPDGASAWDVTGGRELEELRYGTALFT
;
A
#
# COMPACT_ATOMS: atom_id res chain seq x y z
N MET A 1 16.89 0.79 -10.66
CA MET A 1 15.51 0.56 -10.17
C MET A 1 14.55 0.78 -11.33
N SER A 2 13.55 -0.06 -11.51
CA SER A 2 12.45 0.15 -12.47
C SER A 2 11.10 0.00 -11.78
N ILE A 3 10.08 0.68 -12.33
CA ILE A 3 8.69 0.58 -11.86
C ILE A 3 7.84 0.11 -13.03
N ARG A 4 7.00 -0.88 -12.80
CA ARG A 4 6.04 -1.42 -13.78
C ARG A 4 4.76 -1.91 -13.13
N GLU A 5 3.71 -2.10 -13.92
CA GLU A 5 2.50 -2.77 -13.45
C GLU A 5 2.75 -4.27 -13.21
N ALA A 6 2.10 -4.78 -12.17
CA ALA A 6 2.15 -6.19 -11.80
C ALA A 6 1.26 -7.05 -12.71
N ILE A 7 1.73 -8.26 -12.97
CA ILE A 7 0.98 -9.32 -13.64
C ILE A 7 0.76 -10.50 -12.67
N PRO A 8 -0.17 -11.45 -12.95
CA PRO A 8 -0.43 -12.57 -12.05
C PRO A 8 0.79 -13.42 -11.68
N GLU A 9 1.79 -13.48 -12.55
CA GLU A 9 3.06 -14.19 -12.35
C GLU A 9 3.91 -13.59 -11.24
N ASP A 10 3.72 -12.30 -10.92
CA ASP A 10 4.44 -11.60 -9.85
C ASP A 10 3.90 -11.91 -8.44
N ALA A 11 2.82 -12.68 -8.33
CA ALA A 11 2.10 -12.89 -7.08
C ALA A 11 2.97 -13.43 -5.93
N ALA A 12 3.95 -14.29 -6.22
CA ALA A 12 4.85 -14.84 -5.21
C ALA A 12 5.80 -13.77 -4.64
N GLU A 13 6.37 -12.93 -5.50
CA GLU A 13 7.25 -11.84 -5.07
C GLU A 13 6.47 -10.74 -4.32
N LEU A 14 5.26 -10.41 -4.80
CA LEU A 14 4.34 -9.52 -4.08
C LEU A 14 4.03 -10.02 -2.68
N ALA A 15 3.71 -11.31 -2.56
CA ALA A 15 3.42 -11.93 -1.28
C ALA A 15 4.62 -11.88 -0.32
N ALA A 16 5.82 -12.12 -0.83
CA ALA A 16 7.05 -12.04 -0.04
C ALA A 16 7.27 -10.61 0.49
N VAL A 17 7.17 -9.59 -0.37
CA VAL A 17 7.25 -8.18 0.05
C VAL A 17 6.18 -7.85 1.08
N HIS A 18 4.94 -8.26 0.85
CA HIS A 18 3.80 -8.02 1.75
C HIS A 18 4.08 -8.60 3.16
N VAL A 19 4.41 -9.88 3.25
CA VAL A 19 4.64 -10.55 4.53
C VAL A 19 5.85 -9.98 5.26
N LEU A 20 6.98 -9.82 4.57
CA LEU A 20 8.21 -9.33 5.19
C LEU A 20 8.10 -7.88 5.65
N SER A 21 7.44 -7.02 4.86
CA SER A 21 7.20 -5.63 5.24
C SER A 21 6.28 -5.53 6.46
N TRP A 22 5.22 -6.34 6.53
CA TRP A 22 4.29 -6.37 7.66
C TRP A 22 4.99 -6.82 8.95
N ARG A 23 5.75 -7.91 8.89
CA ARG A 23 6.52 -8.41 10.04
C ARG A 23 7.49 -7.35 10.61
N ALA A 24 8.06 -6.54 9.76
CA ALA A 24 8.97 -5.47 10.20
C ALA A 24 8.24 -4.21 10.65
N ALA A 25 7.27 -3.73 9.85
CA ALA A 25 6.59 -2.46 10.10
C ALA A 25 5.64 -2.51 11.30
N TYR A 26 5.01 -3.66 11.55
CA TYR A 26 3.96 -3.80 12.56
C TYR A 26 4.37 -4.61 13.80
N ARG A 27 5.66 -4.93 13.96
CA ARG A 27 6.16 -5.72 15.09
C ARG A 27 5.78 -5.15 16.46
N ASP A 28 5.65 -3.83 16.58
CA ASP A 28 5.31 -3.14 17.82
C ASP A 28 3.80 -2.81 17.93
N LEU A 29 3.03 -3.07 16.87
CA LEU A 29 1.60 -2.79 16.79
C LEU A 29 0.73 -4.06 16.84
N LEU A 30 1.18 -5.13 16.21
CA LEU A 30 0.44 -6.38 16.08
C LEU A 30 1.07 -7.49 16.92
N PRO A 31 0.27 -8.49 17.35
CA PRO A 31 0.80 -9.63 18.10
C PRO A 31 1.86 -10.40 17.30
N ALA A 32 2.97 -10.75 17.97
CA ALA A 32 4.07 -11.48 17.32
C ALA A 32 3.62 -12.83 16.71
N ALA A 33 2.72 -13.54 17.38
CA ALA A 33 2.17 -14.79 16.86
C ALA A 33 1.35 -14.60 15.57
N TYR A 34 0.60 -13.50 15.47
CA TYR A 34 -0.13 -13.15 14.25
C TYR A 34 0.82 -12.89 13.08
N LEU A 35 1.85 -12.06 13.31
CA LEU A 35 2.84 -11.73 12.28
C LEU A 35 3.66 -12.95 11.86
N ALA A 36 4.02 -13.83 12.80
CA ALA A 36 4.71 -15.09 12.50
C ALA A 36 3.84 -16.06 11.69
N GLY A 37 2.52 -16.05 11.94
CA GLY A 37 1.53 -16.88 11.24
C GLY A 37 1.15 -16.39 9.85
N LEU A 38 1.63 -15.23 9.39
CA LEU A 38 1.40 -14.78 8.00
C LEU A 38 2.09 -15.74 7.03
N ASP A 39 1.29 -16.43 6.20
CA ASP A 39 1.77 -17.42 5.24
C ASP A 39 1.99 -16.77 3.86
N PRO A 40 3.24 -16.76 3.34
CA PRO A 40 3.53 -16.24 2.02
C PRO A 40 2.82 -16.98 0.89
N ASP A 41 2.59 -18.31 1.00
CA ASP A 41 1.96 -19.10 -0.05
C ASP A 41 0.45 -18.83 -0.13
N GLU A 42 -0.22 -18.71 1.02
CA GLU A 42 -1.62 -18.26 1.06
C GLU A 42 -1.74 -16.84 0.49
N ARG A 43 -0.82 -15.96 0.84
CA ARG A 43 -0.79 -14.58 0.33
C ARG A 43 -0.53 -14.53 -1.17
N ALA A 44 0.36 -15.37 -1.69
CA ALA A 44 0.62 -15.48 -3.13
C ALA A 44 -0.61 -15.97 -3.90
N THR A 45 -1.32 -16.95 -3.35
CA THR A 45 -2.59 -17.42 -3.92
C THR A 45 -3.63 -16.31 -4.00
N ALA A 46 -3.79 -15.54 -2.92
CA ALA A 46 -4.70 -14.40 -2.87
C ALA A 46 -4.30 -13.30 -3.87
N TRP A 47 -3.02 -12.95 -3.96
CA TRP A 47 -2.54 -11.96 -4.94
C TRP A 47 -2.76 -12.41 -6.38
N ARG A 48 -2.49 -13.68 -6.70
CA ARG A 48 -2.73 -14.21 -8.06
C ARG A 48 -4.20 -14.11 -8.44
N ALA A 49 -5.11 -14.51 -7.56
CA ALA A 49 -6.54 -14.39 -7.78
C ALA A 49 -6.95 -12.93 -8.00
N ARG A 50 -6.45 -12.02 -7.16
CA ARG A 50 -6.75 -10.58 -7.24
C ARG A 50 -6.25 -9.94 -8.53
N LEU A 51 -5.03 -10.28 -8.97
CA LEU A 51 -4.44 -9.77 -10.22
C LEU A 51 -5.11 -10.35 -11.47
N SER A 52 -5.77 -11.49 -11.36
CA SER A 52 -6.50 -12.14 -12.46
C SER A 52 -7.96 -11.71 -12.55
N ALA A 53 -8.49 -10.98 -11.56
CA ALA A 53 -9.89 -10.56 -11.54
C ALA A 53 -10.18 -9.49 -12.60
N PRO A 54 -11.39 -9.46 -13.20
CA PRO A 54 -11.76 -8.44 -14.19
C PRO A 54 -11.74 -7.01 -13.65
N ASP A 55 -12.06 -6.83 -12.37
CA ASP A 55 -12.11 -5.57 -11.63
C ASP A 55 -10.87 -5.38 -10.74
N ARG A 56 -9.74 -5.95 -11.18
CA ARG A 56 -8.50 -5.91 -10.41
C ARG A 56 -8.06 -4.48 -10.09
N PRO A 57 -7.46 -4.26 -8.89
CA PRO A 57 -6.80 -3.00 -8.61
C PRO A 57 -5.56 -2.83 -9.50
N THR A 58 -5.11 -1.60 -9.65
CA THR A 58 -3.78 -1.36 -10.22
C THR A 58 -2.72 -1.58 -9.16
N VAL A 59 -1.72 -2.37 -9.50
CA VAL A 59 -0.58 -2.66 -8.63
C VAL A 59 0.70 -2.29 -9.38
N LEU A 60 1.51 -1.42 -8.80
CA LEU A 60 2.83 -1.08 -9.32
C LEU A 60 3.91 -1.77 -8.49
N LEU A 61 4.89 -2.34 -9.16
CA LEU A 61 6.08 -2.96 -8.57
C LEU A 61 7.29 -2.06 -8.77
N ALA A 62 8.15 -1.99 -7.77
CA ALA A 62 9.50 -1.46 -7.90
C ALA A 62 10.51 -2.60 -7.75
N THR A 63 11.45 -2.67 -8.70
CA THR A 63 12.53 -3.66 -8.70
C THR A 63 13.88 -2.99 -8.45
N ASP A 64 14.77 -3.72 -7.79
CA ASP A 64 16.18 -3.33 -7.66
C ASP A 64 16.94 -3.51 -9.01
N PRO A 65 18.22 -3.11 -9.07
CA PRO A 65 19.02 -3.32 -10.29
C PRO A 65 19.21 -4.80 -10.70
N GLY A 66 19.02 -5.72 -9.76
CA GLY A 66 19.07 -7.17 -10.02
C GLY A 66 17.74 -7.75 -10.54
N GLY A 67 16.68 -6.92 -10.61
CA GLY A 67 15.35 -7.33 -11.06
C GLY A 67 14.45 -7.91 -9.98
N ARG A 68 14.90 -7.99 -8.71
CA ARG A 68 14.09 -8.46 -7.56
C ARG A 68 13.06 -7.40 -7.19
N VAL A 69 11.81 -7.82 -6.95
CA VAL A 69 10.78 -6.93 -6.41
C VAL A 69 11.10 -6.54 -4.97
N VAL A 70 11.20 -5.25 -4.71
CA VAL A 70 11.57 -4.70 -3.38
C VAL A 70 10.48 -3.84 -2.76
N ALA A 71 9.51 -3.39 -3.56
CA ALA A 71 8.36 -2.63 -3.07
C ALA A 71 7.18 -2.76 -4.02
N PHE A 72 5.98 -2.50 -3.52
CA PHE A 72 4.79 -2.35 -4.37
C PHE A 72 3.80 -1.36 -3.77
N SER A 73 2.96 -0.80 -4.65
CA SER A 73 1.76 -0.05 -4.30
C SER A 73 0.53 -0.69 -4.93
N CYS A 74 -0.62 -0.50 -4.30
CA CYS A 74 -1.90 -1.00 -4.79
C CYS A 74 -2.95 0.11 -4.64
N PHE A 75 -3.68 0.40 -5.71
CA PHE A 75 -4.72 1.43 -5.69
C PHE A 75 -5.92 1.05 -6.55
N ARG A 76 -7.07 1.63 -6.19
CA ARG A 76 -8.39 1.38 -6.80
C ARG A 76 -9.28 2.61 -6.61
N PRO A 77 -10.45 2.70 -7.29
CA PRO A 77 -11.48 3.66 -6.89
C PRO A 77 -11.81 3.52 -5.40
N TRP A 78 -12.18 4.63 -4.75
CA TRP A 78 -12.53 4.62 -3.32
C TRP A 78 -13.66 3.62 -3.03
N PRO A 79 -13.50 2.70 -2.09
CA PRO A 79 -14.49 1.64 -1.85
C PRO A 79 -15.60 2.05 -0.89
N GLY A 80 -15.46 3.17 -0.18
CA GLY A 80 -16.43 3.67 0.80
C GLY A 80 -17.51 4.53 0.15
N GLU A 81 -18.54 4.86 0.93
CA GLU A 81 -19.67 5.70 0.49
C GLU A 81 -19.45 7.19 0.78
N ASP A 82 -18.43 7.51 1.57
CA ASP A 82 -18.16 8.85 2.10
C ASP A 82 -17.28 9.74 1.19
N LEU A 83 -16.67 9.15 0.15
CA LEU A 83 -15.94 9.88 -0.88
C LEU A 83 -16.41 9.39 -2.26
N ASP A 84 -16.35 10.28 -3.25
CA ASP A 84 -16.78 9.96 -4.61
C ASP A 84 -15.76 9.06 -5.33
N PRO A 85 -16.10 7.79 -5.64
CA PRO A 85 -15.20 6.85 -6.30
C PRO A 85 -14.86 7.22 -7.76
N SER A 86 -15.60 8.15 -8.37
CA SER A 86 -15.31 8.62 -9.72
C SER A 86 -14.17 9.65 -9.75
N THR A 87 -13.87 10.28 -8.62
CA THR A 87 -12.85 11.33 -8.51
C THR A 87 -11.78 11.02 -7.48
N THR A 88 -12.03 10.09 -6.55
CA THR A 88 -11.14 9.73 -5.47
C THR A 88 -10.68 8.28 -5.59
N ALA A 89 -9.39 8.05 -5.53
CA ALA A 89 -8.80 6.72 -5.44
C ALA A 89 -8.34 6.40 -4.02
N GLU A 90 -8.37 5.12 -3.67
CA GLU A 90 -7.72 4.58 -2.48
C GLU A 90 -6.32 4.08 -2.84
N LEU A 91 -5.30 4.56 -2.14
CA LEU A 91 -4.00 3.88 -2.05
C LEU A 91 -4.10 2.85 -0.93
N SER A 92 -4.49 1.62 -1.28
CA SER A 92 -4.79 0.57 -0.31
C SER A 92 -3.54 -0.14 0.25
N ALA A 93 -2.40 0.00 -0.41
CA ALA A 93 -1.11 -0.53 0.03
C ALA A 93 0.05 0.26 -0.55
N LEU A 94 1.09 0.45 0.24
CA LEU A 94 2.43 0.85 -0.18
C LEU A 94 3.41 0.22 0.78
N TYR A 95 4.06 -0.85 0.33
CA TYR A 95 4.97 -1.66 1.14
C TYR A 95 6.32 -1.81 0.46
N ALA A 96 7.38 -1.77 1.26
CA ALA A 96 8.74 -1.99 0.82
C ALA A 96 9.45 -2.93 1.79
N LEU A 97 10.34 -3.76 1.28
CA LEU A 97 11.22 -4.58 2.09
C LEU A 97 12.01 -3.71 3.06
N PRO A 98 12.28 -4.19 4.30
CA PRO A 98 13.02 -3.41 5.29
C PRO A 98 14.37 -2.89 4.80
N GLU A 99 15.09 -3.69 4.02
CA GLU A 99 16.38 -3.30 3.42
C GLU A 99 16.28 -2.19 2.35
N ALA A 100 15.09 -1.99 1.81
CA ALA A 100 14.82 -0.92 0.84
C ALA A 100 14.37 0.38 1.51
N TRP A 101 14.19 0.38 2.84
CA TRP A 101 13.78 1.59 3.55
C TRP A 101 14.88 2.65 3.54
N GLY A 102 14.49 3.91 3.35
CA GLY A 102 15.44 5.03 3.29
C GLY A 102 16.20 5.17 1.97
N THR A 103 16.02 4.25 1.01
CA THR A 103 16.69 4.30 -0.30
C THR A 103 16.00 5.24 -1.32
N GLY A 104 14.81 5.73 -1.02
CA GLY A 104 14.00 6.54 -1.93
C GLY A 104 12.95 5.75 -2.71
N VAL A 105 13.00 4.40 -2.72
CA VAL A 105 12.07 3.55 -3.49
C VAL A 105 10.60 3.85 -3.19
N GLY A 106 10.25 4.05 -1.92
CA GLY A 106 8.86 4.37 -1.52
C GLY A 106 8.39 5.70 -2.09
N ARG A 107 9.27 6.70 -2.15
CA ARG A 107 8.95 8.02 -2.72
C ARG A 107 8.74 7.93 -4.23
N GLU A 108 9.63 7.23 -4.94
CA GLU A 108 9.51 7.05 -6.39
C GLU A 108 8.24 6.25 -6.73
N LEU A 109 7.95 5.20 -5.97
CA LEU A 109 6.75 4.40 -6.17
C LEU A 109 5.46 5.19 -5.88
N LEU A 110 5.46 6.04 -4.84
CA LEU A 110 4.33 6.91 -4.53
C LEU A 110 4.12 7.96 -5.64
N ALA A 111 5.19 8.51 -6.19
CA ALA A 111 5.12 9.44 -7.32
C ALA A 111 4.56 8.76 -8.57
N ALA A 112 5.06 7.57 -8.92
CA ALA A 112 4.55 6.78 -10.05
C ALA A 112 3.07 6.41 -9.87
N SER A 113 2.65 6.09 -8.63
CA SER A 113 1.24 5.84 -8.32
C SER A 113 0.37 7.08 -8.54
N ALA A 114 0.84 8.26 -8.12
CA ALA A 114 0.15 9.53 -8.34
C ALA A 114 0.01 9.85 -9.84
N ASP A 115 1.07 9.61 -10.63
CA ASP A 115 1.03 9.79 -12.08
C ASP A 115 0.03 8.84 -12.76
N ALA A 116 0.02 7.57 -12.37
CA ALA A 116 -0.95 6.59 -12.88
C ALA A 116 -2.39 6.97 -12.51
N LEU A 117 -2.63 7.46 -11.29
CA LEU A 117 -3.94 7.93 -10.85
C LEU A 117 -4.41 9.17 -11.63
N ARG A 118 -3.52 10.13 -11.88
CA ARG A 118 -3.82 11.30 -12.72
C ARG A 118 -4.19 10.88 -14.15
N ALA A 119 -3.41 9.96 -14.73
CA ALA A 119 -3.68 9.42 -16.06
C ALA A 119 -5.02 8.69 -16.14
N ALA A 120 -5.46 8.04 -15.05
CA ALA A 120 -6.76 7.41 -14.93
C ALA A 120 -7.92 8.39 -14.65
N GLY A 121 -7.63 9.70 -14.47
CA GLY A 121 -8.63 10.76 -14.29
C GLY A 121 -9.02 11.06 -12.84
N PHE A 122 -8.39 10.43 -11.85
CA PHE A 122 -8.63 10.76 -10.45
C PHE A 122 -8.08 12.13 -10.09
N ARG A 123 -8.78 12.84 -9.23
CA ARG A 123 -8.42 14.20 -8.76
C ARG A 123 -7.81 14.19 -7.37
N THR A 124 -8.20 13.23 -6.56
CA THR A 124 -7.76 13.07 -5.19
C THR A 124 -7.41 11.61 -4.91
N ALA A 125 -6.57 11.40 -3.91
CA ALA A 125 -6.30 10.08 -3.38
C ALA A 125 -6.38 10.10 -1.86
N ALA A 126 -6.85 9.01 -1.28
CA ALA A 126 -6.92 8.82 0.16
C ALA A 126 -6.35 7.45 0.55
N LEU A 127 -5.95 7.32 1.80
CA LEU A 127 -5.44 6.08 2.37
C LEU A 127 -5.79 6.00 3.85
N TRP A 128 -5.78 4.79 4.39
CA TRP A 128 -5.82 4.53 5.82
C TRP A 128 -4.44 4.15 6.34
N VAL A 129 -4.06 4.69 7.47
CA VAL A 129 -2.79 4.39 8.15
C VAL A 129 -3.03 4.21 9.64
N PHE A 130 -2.45 3.18 10.23
CA PHE A 130 -2.53 2.99 11.69
C PHE A 130 -1.98 4.21 12.42
N ALA A 131 -2.75 4.74 13.37
CA ALA A 131 -2.38 5.91 14.17
C ALA A 131 -1.02 5.71 14.87
N GLY A 132 -0.73 4.48 15.31
CA GLY A 132 0.53 4.09 15.92
C GLY A 132 1.71 3.94 14.95
N ASN A 133 1.48 3.91 13.63
CA ASN A 133 2.55 3.80 12.65
C ASN A 133 3.18 5.17 12.32
N ALA A 134 3.90 5.73 13.28
CA ALA A 134 4.52 7.05 13.17
C ALA A 134 5.47 7.17 11.97
N ARG A 135 6.11 6.07 11.55
CA ARG A 135 7.01 6.05 10.40
C ARG A 135 6.25 6.28 9.10
N ALA A 136 5.17 5.52 8.86
CA ALA A 136 4.34 5.69 7.67
C ALA A 136 3.69 7.07 7.63
N ARG A 137 3.17 7.55 8.76
CA ARG A 137 2.57 8.89 8.86
C ARG A 137 3.56 9.98 8.45
N ARG A 138 4.79 9.97 9.00
CA ARG A 138 5.84 10.94 8.60
C ARG A 138 6.21 10.83 7.11
N PHE A 139 6.22 9.61 6.57
CA PHE A 139 6.48 9.39 5.14
C PHE A 139 5.41 10.06 4.27
N TYR A 140 4.14 9.85 4.57
CA TYR A 140 3.03 10.46 3.83
C TYR A 140 2.98 11.97 4.02
N GLU A 141 3.19 12.47 5.24
CA GLU A 141 3.24 13.91 5.52
C GLU A 141 4.36 14.62 4.77
N ALA A 142 5.54 14.00 4.67
CA ALA A 142 6.67 14.51 3.87
C ALA A 142 6.37 14.52 2.36
N ALA A 143 5.46 13.66 1.90
CA ALA A 143 5.00 13.63 0.51
C ALA A 143 3.77 14.53 0.25
N GLY A 144 3.36 15.35 1.22
CA GLY A 144 2.27 16.30 1.06
C GLY A 144 0.88 15.78 1.42
N TRP A 145 0.77 14.52 1.86
CA TRP A 145 -0.50 13.98 2.36
C TRP A 145 -0.83 14.55 3.73
N ARG A 146 -2.11 14.71 4.02
CA ARG A 146 -2.56 15.27 5.31
C ARG A 146 -3.73 14.46 5.86
N PRO A 147 -3.83 14.33 7.20
CA PRO A 147 -5.03 13.78 7.82
C PRO A 147 -6.22 14.69 7.51
N ASP A 148 -7.35 14.10 7.17
CA ASP A 148 -8.59 14.84 6.86
C ASP A 148 -9.59 14.87 8.03
N GLY A 149 -9.23 14.28 9.16
CA GLY A 149 -10.04 14.21 10.37
C GLY A 149 -10.89 12.95 10.51
N ALA A 150 -10.97 12.12 9.46
CA ALA A 150 -11.66 10.83 9.57
C ALA A 150 -10.77 9.79 10.27
N SER A 151 -11.39 8.98 11.12
CA SER A 151 -10.77 7.83 11.77
C SER A 151 -11.69 6.62 11.74
N ALA A 152 -11.11 5.44 11.82
CA ALA A 152 -11.80 4.18 11.91
C ALA A 152 -11.06 3.24 12.87
N TRP A 153 -11.74 2.20 13.33
CA TRP A 153 -11.14 1.15 14.12
C TRP A 153 -11.13 -0.15 13.31
N ASP A 154 -9.97 -0.76 13.19
CA ASP A 154 -9.77 -2.05 12.54
C ASP A 154 -9.37 -3.11 13.55
N VAL A 155 -9.81 -4.34 13.33
CA VAL A 155 -9.43 -5.49 14.15
C VAL A 155 -8.50 -6.38 13.34
N THR A 156 -7.23 -6.28 13.62
CA THR A 156 -6.19 -7.08 12.95
C THR A 156 -5.47 -7.94 13.98
N GLY A 157 -5.37 -9.25 13.71
CA GLY A 157 -4.70 -10.19 14.60
C GLY A 157 -5.31 -10.25 16.01
N GLY A 158 -6.60 -9.96 16.16
CA GLY A 158 -7.31 -9.88 17.44
C GLY A 158 -7.03 -8.60 18.24
N ARG A 159 -6.38 -7.62 17.65
CA ARG A 159 -6.09 -6.32 18.27
C ARG A 159 -6.88 -5.22 17.57
N GLU A 160 -7.57 -4.39 18.37
CA GLU A 160 -8.20 -3.17 17.84
C GLU A 160 -7.14 -2.09 17.65
N LEU A 161 -7.07 -1.53 16.45
CA LEU A 161 -6.15 -0.47 16.10
C LEU A 161 -6.91 0.69 15.45
N GLU A 162 -6.61 1.90 15.89
CA GLU A 162 -7.12 3.11 15.25
C GLU A 162 -6.39 3.35 13.94
N GLU A 163 -7.15 3.64 12.89
CA GLU A 163 -6.65 4.11 11.61
C GLU A 163 -7.06 5.56 11.40
N LEU A 164 -6.16 6.34 10.84
CA LEU A 164 -6.39 7.72 10.43
C LEU A 164 -6.44 7.77 8.90
N ARG A 165 -7.40 8.51 8.37
CA ARG A 165 -7.44 8.75 6.94
C ARG A 165 -6.57 9.94 6.56
N TYR A 166 -5.71 9.71 5.56
CA TYR A 166 -4.90 10.75 4.93
C TYR A 166 -5.38 10.96 3.50
N GLY A 167 -5.38 12.21 3.04
CA GLY A 167 -5.74 12.56 1.68
C GLY A 167 -4.74 13.51 1.04
N THR A 168 -4.76 13.54 -0.29
CA THR A 168 -4.00 14.50 -1.10
C THR A 168 -4.72 14.84 -2.39
N ALA A 169 -4.54 16.08 -2.87
CA ALA A 169 -4.91 16.44 -4.23
C ALA A 169 -3.83 15.90 -5.20
N LEU A 170 -4.27 15.38 -6.33
CA LEU A 170 -3.37 14.84 -7.37
C LEU A 170 -2.94 15.92 -8.37
N PHE A 171 -3.70 17.02 -8.46
CA PHE A 171 -3.39 18.19 -9.28
C PHE A 171 -3.25 19.41 -8.36
N THR A 172 -2.20 20.16 -8.54
CA THR A 172 -1.97 21.49 -7.92
C THR A 172 -2.31 22.60 -8.89
#